data_7e68cb2e84e38ea3b27a2f73d00219ec
#
_entry.id   7e68cb2e84e38ea3b27a2f73d00219ec
#
_cell.length_a   1.000
_cell.length_b   1.000
_cell.length_c   1.000
_cell.angle_alpha   90.00
_cell.angle_beta   90.00
_cell.angle_gamma   90.00
#
_symmetry.space_group_name_H-M   'P 1'
#
loop_
_entity.id
_entity.type
_entity.pdbx_description
1 polymer ?
#
loop_
_entity_poly.entity_id
_entity_poly.type
_entity_poly.pdbx_seq_one_letter_code
_entity_poly.pdbx_strand_id
1 'polypeptide(L)'
;TNDPWMGTGHLFDFTVVTPVFHKQRLVGLFASTVHVVDIGGIGFSPDSGQVFEEGLCIPIMPMFSDGKANENLFDIVRANVREPEQVVGDMYALASSNDVGARRLLGLLRDAGMDDLDDLGAHIISTSRRAMAEAIGTLPQGSFENSMTVDGYDTPVELCARLQITKDRIIVDYEGTSPTSPYGINVPLTYARAYTSFGIRCIVGHDVPNNAGSLQPIEVNAPAGSILNAPRPCAVNVRHVIGQMLPDVVLGCLGKAVPGQVPAEGSSSLWNPMLSGSHGVIGGLSYGEATPFAVTIFHSGGA
;
A
#
# COMPACT_ATOMS: atom_id res chain seq x y z
N THR A 1 4.91 0.34 -12.90
CA THR A 1 4.57 -0.98 -12.37
C THR A 1 3.33 -0.92 -11.51
N ASN A 2 2.61 -2.01 -11.43
CA ASN A 2 1.55 -2.28 -10.45
C ASN A 2 1.73 -3.66 -9.78
N ASP A 3 2.96 -4.18 -9.77
CA ASP A 3 3.26 -5.48 -9.16
C ASP A 3 2.95 -5.42 -7.65
N PRO A 4 2.06 -6.27 -7.11
CA PRO A 4 1.65 -6.25 -5.71
C PRO A 4 2.79 -6.42 -4.70
N TRP A 5 3.81 -7.22 -5.04
CA TRP A 5 4.95 -7.50 -4.15
C TRP A 5 6.04 -6.44 -4.18
N MET A 6 6.04 -5.60 -5.23
CA MET A 6 6.96 -4.46 -5.38
C MET A 6 6.38 -3.14 -4.88
N GLY A 7 5.05 -3.08 -4.74
CA GLY A 7 4.31 -1.86 -4.43
C GLY A 7 3.30 -2.03 -3.30
N THR A 8 2.07 -1.67 -3.58
CA THR A 8 0.99 -1.44 -2.62
C THR A 8 0.12 -2.65 -2.29
N GLY A 9 0.47 -3.81 -2.82
CA GLY A 9 -0.11 -5.09 -2.43
C GLY A 9 -1.28 -5.58 -3.28
N HIS A 10 -1.70 -4.88 -4.36
CA HIS A 10 -2.64 -5.37 -5.36
C HIS A 10 -2.40 -4.71 -6.74
N LEU A 11 -3.05 -5.23 -7.79
CA LEU A 11 -2.83 -4.76 -9.16
C LEU A 11 -3.47 -3.41 -9.48
N PHE A 12 -4.47 -2.96 -8.71
CA PHE A 12 -5.19 -1.71 -8.97
C PHE A 12 -4.36 -0.45 -8.74
N ASP A 13 -3.23 -0.54 -8.03
CA ASP A 13 -2.41 0.61 -7.70
C ASP A 13 -1.23 0.75 -8.67
N PHE A 14 -1.33 1.70 -9.59
CA PHE A 14 -0.21 2.05 -10.47
C PHE A 14 0.76 2.96 -9.76
N THR A 15 2.05 2.59 -9.78
CA THR A 15 3.15 3.41 -9.26
C THR A 15 4.06 3.83 -10.40
N VAL A 16 4.27 5.14 -10.51
CA VAL A 16 5.21 5.76 -11.45
C VAL A 16 6.32 6.42 -10.66
N VAL A 17 7.57 6.12 -11.04
CA VAL A 17 8.77 6.70 -10.45
C VAL A 17 9.51 7.49 -11.52
N THR A 18 9.78 8.77 -11.24
CA THR A 18 10.47 9.68 -12.15
C THR A 18 11.80 10.13 -11.53
N PRO A 19 12.94 9.86 -12.15
CA PRO A 19 14.23 10.35 -11.70
C PRO A 19 14.40 11.85 -11.99
N VAL A 20 15.00 12.56 -11.05
CA VAL A 20 15.32 13.99 -11.19
C VAL A 20 16.82 14.18 -11.22
N PHE A 21 17.31 14.79 -12.28
CA PHE A 21 18.73 15.08 -12.48
C PHE A 21 19.00 16.58 -12.36
N HIS A 22 20.07 16.93 -11.63
CA HIS A 22 20.64 18.26 -11.59
C HIS A 22 22.12 18.16 -11.97
N LYS A 23 22.57 18.94 -12.95
CA LYS A 23 23.97 18.89 -13.45
C LYS A 23 24.46 17.46 -13.72
N GLN A 24 23.62 16.64 -14.38
CA GLN A 24 23.87 15.21 -14.71
C GLN A 24 23.96 14.27 -13.52
N ARG A 25 23.71 14.72 -12.28
CA ARG A 25 23.64 13.91 -11.08
C ARG A 25 22.18 13.61 -10.75
N LEU A 26 21.86 12.38 -10.39
CA LEU A 26 20.57 12.01 -9.82
C LEU A 26 20.45 12.63 -8.42
N VAL A 27 19.49 13.53 -8.22
CA VAL A 27 19.27 14.25 -6.95
C VAL A 27 18.00 13.81 -6.23
N GLY A 28 17.15 13.04 -6.88
CA GLY A 28 15.94 12.52 -6.25
C GLY A 28 15.11 11.65 -7.17
N LEU A 29 14.15 10.97 -6.57
CA LEU A 29 13.11 10.19 -7.25
C LEU A 29 11.76 10.70 -6.77
N PHE A 30 10.90 11.12 -7.71
CA PHE A 30 9.49 11.33 -7.38
C PHE A 30 8.71 10.08 -7.68
N ALA A 31 7.97 9.60 -6.69
CA ALA A 31 7.09 8.46 -6.81
C ALA A 31 5.66 8.88 -6.50
N SER A 32 4.74 8.52 -7.36
CA SER A 32 3.31 8.71 -7.14
C SER A 32 2.56 7.42 -7.44
N THR A 33 1.46 7.21 -6.72
CA THR A 33 0.62 6.03 -6.86
C THR A 33 -0.84 6.46 -6.95
N VAL A 34 -1.62 5.79 -7.79
CA VAL A 34 -3.06 5.95 -7.90
C VAL A 34 -3.73 4.59 -7.94
N HIS A 35 -4.88 4.49 -7.27
CA HIS A 35 -5.80 3.37 -7.44
C HIS A 35 -6.64 3.64 -8.69
N VAL A 36 -6.45 2.82 -9.74
CA VAL A 36 -7.22 2.95 -10.99
C VAL A 36 -8.58 2.26 -10.87
N VAL A 37 -9.55 2.75 -11.63
CA VAL A 37 -10.93 2.23 -11.57
C VAL A 37 -11.06 0.80 -12.08
N ASP A 38 -10.17 0.38 -12.98
CA ASP A 38 -10.20 -0.96 -13.59
C ASP A 38 -8.81 -1.39 -14.05
N ILE A 39 -8.53 -2.67 -13.93
CA ILE A 39 -7.30 -3.30 -14.38
C ILE A 39 -7.56 -4.56 -15.23
N GLY A 40 -8.81 -4.74 -15.66
CA GLY A 40 -9.25 -5.98 -16.32
C GLY A 40 -9.53 -7.10 -15.33
N GLY A 41 -9.37 -8.34 -15.78
CA GLY A 41 -9.62 -9.52 -14.96
C GLY A 41 -11.05 -9.60 -14.42
N ILE A 42 -11.20 -10.26 -13.28
CA ILE A 42 -12.51 -10.43 -12.62
C ILE A 42 -13.03 -9.16 -11.94
N GLY A 43 -12.26 -8.06 -11.93
CA GLY A 43 -12.58 -6.85 -11.19
C GLY A 43 -12.14 -6.92 -9.72
N PHE A 44 -12.60 -5.95 -8.91
CA PHE A 44 -12.21 -5.85 -7.50
C PHE A 44 -13.09 -6.78 -6.65
N SER A 45 -12.66 -8.04 -6.52
CA SER A 45 -13.42 -9.12 -5.88
C SER A 45 -12.48 -10.05 -5.09
N PRO A 46 -12.97 -10.68 -4.00
CA PRO A 46 -12.23 -11.74 -3.31
C PRO A 46 -12.17 -13.06 -4.07
N ASP A 47 -12.97 -13.24 -5.12
CA ASP A 47 -13.21 -14.55 -5.77
C ASP A 47 -12.06 -15.04 -6.65
N SER A 48 -10.97 -14.25 -6.77
CA SER A 48 -9.76 -14.69 -7.45
C SER A 48 -9.05 -15.79 -6.66
N GLY A 49 -8.67 -16.87 -7.36
CA GLY A 49 -7.83 -17.93 -6.81
C GLY A 49 -6.33 -17.64 -6.94
N GLN A 50 -5.95 -16.88 -7.96
CA GLN A 50 -4.57 -16.49 -8.25
C GLN A 50 -4.49 -15.06 -8.79
N VAL A 51 -3.35 -14.40 -8.60
CA VAL A 51 -3.10 -13.04 -9.11
C VAL A 51 -3.29 -12.91 -10.62
N PHE A 52 -3.13 -14.00 -11.38
CA PHE A 52 -3.34 -14.02 -12.84
C PHE A 52 -4.79 -13.78 -13.26
N GLU A 53 -5.76 -14.02 -12.38
CA GLU A 53 -7.18 -13.77 -12.62
C GLU A 53 -7.58 -12.33 -12.29
N GLU A 54 -6.74 -11.60 -11.55
CA GLU A 54 -7.04 -10.28 -11.01
C GLU A 54 -6.89 -9.15 -12.03
N GLY A 55 -6.18 -9.39 -13.13
CA GLY A 55 -6.03 -8.43 -14.22
C GLY A 55 -4.60 -8.26 -14.72
N LEU A 56 -4.35 -7.16 -15.40
CA LEU A 56 -3.08 -6.87 -16.04
C LEU A 56 -2.00 -6.52 -15.01
N CYS A 57 -0.95 -7.33 -14.95
CA CYS A 57 0.25 -7.05 -14.17
C CYS A 57 1.33 -6.41 -15.05
N ILE A 58 1.72 -5.19 -14.76
CA ILE A 58 2.76 -4.44 -15.46
C ILE A 58 4.05 -4.50 -14.63
N PRO A 59 5.10 -5.16 -15.14
CA PRO A 59 6.40 -5.19 -14.46
C PRO A 59 7.03 -3.79 -14.41
N ILE A 60 8.17 -3.66 -13.72
CA ILE A 60 8.95 -2.42 -13.79
C ILE A 60 9.43 -2.23 -15.23
N MET A 61 8.93 -1.19 -15.88
CA MET A 61 9.29 -0.84 -17.24
C MET A 61 9.15 0.66 -17.49
N PRO A 62 9.85 1.23 -18.48
CA PRO A 62 9.71 2.63 -18.83
C PRO A 62 8.30 2.93 -19.37
N MET A 63 7.63 3.94 -18.77
CA MET A 63 6.40 4.51 -19.29
C MET A 63 6.69 5.63 -20.30
N PHE A 64 7.77 6.37 -20.05
CA PHE A 64 8.31 7.37 -20.96
C PHE A 64 9.83 7.17 -21.11
N SER A 65 10.35 7.46 -22.29
CA SER A 65 11.79 7.51 -22.58
C SER A 65 12.08 8.74 -23.43
N ASP A 66 12.98 9.60 -22.98
CA ASP A 66 13.32 10.86 -23.65
C ASP A 66 12.10 11.73 -23.99
N GLY A 67 11.13 11.79 -23.06
CA GLY A 67 9.89 12.55 -23.22
C GLY A 67 8.87 11.92 -24.18
N LYS A 68 9.14 10.73 -24.71
CA LYS A 68 8.22 9.99 -25.60
C LYS A 68 7.51 8.90 -24.82
N ALA A 69 6.19 8.82 -24.99
CA ALA A 69 5.37 7.77 -24.42
C ALA A 69 5.73 6.40 -25.00
N ASN A 70 5.68 5.37 -24.14
CA ASN A 70 5.74 3.99 -24.57
C ASN A 70 4.36 3.57 -25.06
N GLU A 71 4.05 3.83 -26.33
CA GLU A 71 2.73 3.57 -26.91
C GLU A 71 2.32 2.10 -26.80
N ASN A 72 3.27 1.16 -26.88
CA ASN A 72 2.96 -0.26 -26.70
C ASN A 72 2.37 -0.56 -25.30
N LEU A 73 2.91 0.09 -24.26
CA LEU A 73 2.37 -0.04 -22.90
C LEU A 73 0.94 0.51 -22.82
N PHE A 74 0.72 1.70 -23.38
CA PHE A 74 -0.61 2.33 -23.36
C PHE A 74 -1.64 1.52 -24.17
N ASP A 75 -1.23 0.95 -25.31
CA ASP A 75 -2.11 0.10 -26.12
C ASP A 75 -2.45 -1.23 -25.41
N ILE A 76 -1.48 -1.82 -24.70
CA ILE A 76 -1.75 -3.00 -23.85
C ILE A 76 -2.75 -2.65 -22.75
N VAL A 77 -2.58 -1.52 -22.08
CA VAL A 77 -3.53 -1.07 -21.04
C VAL A 77 -4.92 -0.87 -21.64
N ARG A 78 -5.03 -0.11 -22.74
CA ARG A 78 -6.33 0.15 -23.40
C ARG A 78 -7.06 -1.14 -23.81
N ALA A 79 -6.30 -2.16 -24.25
CA ALA A 79 -6.87 -3.42 -24.69
C ALA A 79 -7.36 -4.31 -23.54
N ASN A 80 -6.94 -4.06 -22.31
CA ASN A 80 -7.21 -4.95 -21.18
C ASN A 80 -8.16 -4.36 -20.13
N VAL A 81 -8.43 -3.06 -20.14
CA VAL A 81 -9.29 -2.40 -19.15
C VAL A 81 -10.64 -1.98 -19.74
N ARG A 82 -11.70 -1.87 -18.91
CA ARG A 82 -13.06 -1.49 -19.32
C ARG A 82 -13.22 0.02 -19.51
N GLU A 83 -12.40 0.81 -18.74
CA GLU A 83 -12.42 2.28 -18.76
C GLU A 83 -11.05 2.85 -19.21
N PRO A 84 -10.67 2.62 -20.49
CA PRO A 84 -9.32 2.90 -20.98
C PRO A 84 -8.94 4.38 -20.91
N GLU A 85 -9.87 5.29 -21.18
CA GLU A 85 -9.62 6.73 -21.16
C GLU A 85 -9.30 7.22 -19.73
N GLN A 86 -10.04 6.71 -18.73
CA GLN A 86 -9.82 7.07 -17.34
C GLN A 86 -8.49 6.50 -16.84
N VAL A 87 -8.23 5.20 -17.06
CA VAL A 87 -7.00 4.55 -16.59
C VAL A 87 -5.76 5.16 -17.23
N VAL A 88 -5.78 5.41 -18.54
CA VAL A 88 -4.67 6.09 -19.24
C VAL A 88 -4.53 7.54 -18.77
N GLY A 89 -5.64 8.23 -18.52
CA GLY A 89 -5.65 9.57 -17.92
C GLY A 89 -4.94 9.61 -16.57
N ASP A 90 -5.22 8.64 -15.70
CA ASP A 90 -4.57 8.47 -14.39
C ASP A 90 -3.06 8.22 -14.53
N MET A 91 -2.64 7.39 -15.49
CA MET A 91 -1.22 7.16 -15.77
C MET A 91 -0.49 8.47 -16.18
N TYR A 92 -1.10 9.27 -17.06
CA TYR A 92 -0.55 10.59 -17.43
C TYR A 92 -0.55 11.56 -16.24
N ALA A 93 -1.58 11.52 -15.38
CA ALA A 93 -1.65 12.36 -14.19
C ALA A 93 -0.51 12.05 -13.20
N LEU A 94 -0.17 10.76 -13.00
CA LEU A 94 0.99 10.35 -12.20
C LEU A 94 2.30 10.94 -12.74
N ALA A 95 2.54 10.81 -14.04
CA ALA A 95 3.74 11.37 -14.68
C ALA A 95 3.80 12.89 -14.55
N SER A 96 2.67 13.56 -14.80
CA SER A 96 2.57 15.02 -14.70
C SER A 96 2.80 15.52 -13.27
N SER A 97 2.26 14.82 -12.28
CA SER A 97 2.47 15.12 -10.86
C SER A 97 3.96 15.06 -10.50
N ASN A 98 4.63 13.97 -10.91
CA ASN A 98 6.06 13.81 -10.68
C ASN A 98 6.89 14.88 -11.38
N ASP A 99 6.53 15.26 -12.61
CA ASP A 99 7.20 16.32 -13.36
C ASP A 99 7.07 17.71 -12.68
N VAL A 100 5.88 18.02 -12.16
CA VAL A 100 5.68 19.24 -11.34
C VAL A 100 6.55 19.21 -10.09
N GLY A 101 6.60 18.06 -9.39
CA GLY A 101 7.46 17.85 -8.23
C GLY A 101 8.95 18.07 -8.58
N ALA A 102 9.41 17.46 -9.67
CA ALA A 102 10.78 17.58 -10.16
C ALA A 102 11.17 19.04 -10.45
N ARG A 103 10.31 19.79 -11.16
CA ARG A 103 10.56 21.21 -11.44
C ARG A 103 10.65 22.05 -10.17
N ARG A 104 9.78 21.77 -9.17
CA ARG A 104 9.82 22.48 -7.88
C ARG A 104 11.08 22.16 -7.09
N LEU A 105 11.53 20.89 -7.10
CA LEU A 105 12.78 20.50 -6.47
C LEU A 105 13.98 21.21 -7.08
N LEU A 106 14.07 21.25 -8.41
CA LEU A 106 15.14 21.97 -9.10
C LEU A 106 15.11 23.49 -8.83
N GLY A 107 13.92 24.07 -8.67
CA GLY A 107 13.76 25.45 -8.20
C GLY A 107 14.30 25.63 -6.79
N LEU A 108 13.93 24.77 -5.86
CA LEU A 108 14.43 24.80 -4.48
C LEU A 108 15.95 24.69 -4.40
N LEU A 109 16.57 23.76 -5.12
CA LEU A 109 18.03 23.59 -5.16
C LEU A 109 18.71 24.87 -5.64
N ARG A 110 18.21 25.48 -6.72
CA ARG A 110 18.73 26.74 -7.26
C ARG A 110 18.61 27.89 -6.26
N ASP A 111 17.43 28.07 -5.67
CA ASP A 111 17.12 29.17 -4.76
C ASP A 111 17.91 29.04 -3.45
N ALA A 112 18.16 27.81 -2.99
CA ALA A 112 18.98 27.50 -1.82
C ALA A 112 20.50 27.46 -2.11
N GLY A 113 20.94 27.55 -3.37
CA GLY A 113 22.34 27.40 -3.76
C GLY A 113 22.91 26.02 -3.51
N MET A 114 22.07 24.98 -3.57
CA MET A 114 22.43 23.59 -3.30
C MET A 114 22.60 22.82 -4.61
N ASP A 115 23.58 21.92 -4.65
CA ASP A 115 23.81 21.04 -5.80
C ASP A 115 23.06 19.71 -5.71
N ASP A 116 22.75 19.25 -4.48
CA ASP A 116 22.02 18.03 -4.18
C ASP A 116 21.31 18.10 -2.81
N LEU A 117 20.71 16.98 -2.39
CA LEU A 117 19.99 16.85 -1.12
C LEU A 117 20.67 15.91 -0.12
N ASP A 118 21.89 15.43 -0.38
CA ASP A 118 22.48 14.34 0.40
C ASP A 118 22.64 14.69 1.88
N ASP A 119 23.23 15.83 2.19
CA ASP A 119 23.44 16.26 3.57
C ASP A 119 22.10 16.59 4.27
N LEU A 120 21.18 17.27 3.59
CA LEU A 120 19.86 17.58 4.12
C LEU A 120 19.05 16.30 4.36
N GLY A 121 19.04 15.37 3.41
CA GLY A 121 18.36 14.08 3.52
C GLY A 121 18.94 13.23 4.65
N ALA A 122 20.27 13.15 4.77
CA ALA A 122 20.93 12.44 5.86
C ALA A 122 20.57 13.05 7.23
N HIS A 123 20.54 14.40 7.32
CA HIS A 123 20.15 15.10 8.54
C HIS A 123 18.69 14.79 8.93
N ILE A 124 17.76 14.89 8.00
CA ILE A 124 16.33 14.62 8.24
C ILE A 124 16.13 13.17 8.70
N ILE A 125 16.71 12.21 7.98
CA ILE A 125 16.57 10.78 8.29
C ILE A 125 17.20 10.43 9.65
N SER A 126 18.42 10.92 9.95
CA SER A 126 19.08 10.65 11.22
C SER A 126 18.37 11.28 12.41
N THR A 127 17.86 12.49 12.24
CA THR A 127 17.08 13.21 13.27
C THR A 127 15.77 12.50 13.57
N SER A 128 15.01 12.11 12.54
CA SER A 128 13.75 11.37 12.72
C SER A 128 13.97 9.99 13.33
N ARG A 129 15.05 9.28 12.95
CA ARG A 129 15.41 8.00 13.56
C ARG A 129 15.71 8.13 15.05
N ARG A 130 16.50 9.14 15.43
CA ARG A 130 16.83 9.40 16.84
C ARG A 130 15.57 9.74 17.63
N ALA A 131 14.75 10.67 17.15
CA ALA A 131 13.51 11.06 17.81
C ALA A 131 12.56 9.87 18.01
N MET A 132 12.43 9.00 16.99
CA MET A 132 11.63 7.80 17.12
C MET A 132 12.20 6.78 18.12
N ALA A 133 13.53 6.56 18.11
CA ALA A 133 14.18 5.69 19.09
C ALA A 133 14.04 6.24 20.53
N GLU A 134 14.12 7.55 20.71
CA GLU A 134 13.86 8.21 21.99
C GLU A 134 12.41 8.02 22.45
N ALA A 135 11.43 8.18 21.55
CA ALA A 135 10.02 7.92 21.84
C ALA A 135 9.77 6.46 22.27
N ILE A 136 10.35 5.51 21.55
CA ILE A 136 10.29 4.08 21.92
C ILE A 136 10.93 3.82 23.30
N GLY A 137 12.05 4.49 23.59
CA GLY A 137 12.75 4.37 24.85
C GLY A 137 11.96 4.81 26.09
N THR A 138 10.86 5.56 25.91
CA THR A 138 9.95 5.93 26.99
C THR A 138 8.93 4.85 27.35
N LEU A 139 8.78 3.83 26.49
CA LEU A 139 7.81 2.76 26.67
C LEU A 139 8.34 1.67 27.60
N PRO A 140 7.46 0.95 28.32
CA PRO A 140 7.84 -0.25 29.07
C PRO A 140 8.44 -1.29 28.13
N GLN A 141 9.68 -1.73 28.42
CA GLN A 141 10.31 -2.80 27.67
C GLN A 141 9.66 -4.14 28.01
N GLY A 142 9.53 -5.01 27.02
CA GLY A 142 8.91 -6.34 27.21
C GLY A 142 8.36 -6.93 25.93
N SER A 143 7.67 -8.04 26.08
CA SER A 143 6.99 -8.74 25.02
C SER A 143 5.49 -8.77 25.33
N PHE A 144 4.68 -8.34 24.36
CA PHE A 144 3.23 -8.20 24.48
C PHE A 144 2.59 -8.93 23.32
N GLU A 145 1.65 -9.82 23.59
CA GLU A 145 1.01 -10.64 22.57
C GLU A 145 -0.46 -10.26 22.45
N ASN A 146 -0.98 -10.32 21.24
CA ASN A 146 -2.41 -10.18 20.97
C ASN A 146 -2.79 -11.06 19.79
N SER A 147 -4.02 -11.51 19.77
CA SER A 147 -4.60 -12.22 18.63
C SER A 147 -5.99 -11.70 18.33
N MET A 148 -6.39 -11.83 17.09
CA MET A 148 -7.70 -11.47 16.58
C MET A 148 -8.16 -12.54 15.61
N THR A 149 -9.39 -13.00 15.75
CA THR A 149 -10.05 -13.87 14.78
C THR A 149 -10.94 -13.01 13.91
N VAL A 150 -10.77 -13.09 12.62
CA VAL A 150 -11.60 -12.38 11.64
C VAL A 150 -12.24 -13.37 10.68
N ASP A 151 -13.31 -12.93 10.02
CA ASP A 151 -13.99 -13.75 9.04
C ASP A 151 -13.04 -14.00 7.83
N GLY A 152 -12.88 -15.29 7.51
CA GLY A 152 -12.39 -15.72 6.21
C GLY A 152 -13.60 -16.30 5.47
N TYR A 153 -13.54 -16.45 4.15
CA TYR A 153 -14.72 -16.90 3.40
C TYR A 153 -15.16 -18.33 3.76
N ASP A 154 -14.22 -19.26 3.87
CA ASP A 154 -14.52 -20.67 4.22
C ASP A 154 -14.19 -21.01 5.67
N THR A 155 -13.15 -20.38 6.20
CA THR A 155 -12.65 -20.63 7.55
C THR A 155 -12.21 -19.32 8.18
N PRO A 156 -12.39 -19.16 9.51
CA PRO A 156 -11.88 -18.00 10.23
C PRO A 156 -10.37 -17.86 10.04
N VAL A 157 -9.91 -16.61 10.00
CA VAL A 157 -8.50 -16.23 9.92
C VAL A 157 -8.02 -15.75 11.27
N GLU A 158 -7.02 -16.43 11.83
CA GLU A 158 -6.32 -15.99 13.03
C GLU A 158 -5.17 -15.05 12.67
N LEU A 159 -5.15 -13.89 13.28
CA LEU A 159 -4.06 -12.91 13.21
C LEU A 159 -3.38 -12.88 14.57
N CYS A 160 -2.17 -13.40 14.68
CA CYS A 160 -1.40 -13.41 15.91
C CYS A 160 -0.26 -12.42 15.81
N ALA A 161 -0.07 -11.58 16.83
CA ALA A 161 1.06 -10.66 16.90
C ALA A 161 1.77 -10.76 18.25
N ARG A 162 3.08 -10.81 18.19
CA ARG A 162 3.98 -10.58 19.32
C ARG A 162 4.75 -9.29 19.07
N LEU A 163 4.52 -8.29 19.92
CA LEU A 163 5.18 -6.99 19.86
C LEU A 163 6.25 -6.96 20.97
N GLN A 164 7.51 -6.86 20.58
CA GLN A 164 8.65 -6.74 21.48
C GLN A 164 9.14 -5.30 21.49
N ILE A 165 9.15 -4.67 22.67
CA ILE A 165 9.69 -3.33 22.88
C ILE A 165 11.07 -3.48 23.53
N THR A 166 12.08 -2.98 22.86
CA THR A 166 13.45 -2.86 23.37
C THR A 166 13.76 -1.39 23.70
N LYS A 167 15.00 -1.10 24.04
CA LYS A 167 15.43 0.26 24.39
C LYS A 167 15.20 1.28 23.25
N ASP A 168 15.32 0.85 22.00
CA ASP A 168 15.36 1.73 20.82
C ASP A 168 14.59 1.20 19.61
N ARG A 169 13.89 0.06 19.74
CA ARG A 169 13.20 -0.62 18.65
C ARG A 169 11.89 -1.26 19.09
N ILE A 170 10.98 -1.38 18.15
CA ILE A 170 9.80 -2.23 18.22
C ILE A 170 9.92 -3.29 17.13
N ILE A 171 9.77 -4.55 17.53
CA ILE A 171 9.77 -5.71 16.63
C ILE A 171 8.40 -6.36 16.74
N VAL A 172 7.72 -6.51 15.62
CA VAL A 172 6.43 -7.23 15.53
C VAL A 172 6.66 -8.51 14.75
N ASP A 173 6.28 -9.62 15.36
CA ASP A 173 6.33 -10.94 14.76
C ASP A 173 4.91 -11.51 14.70
N TYR A 174 4.51 -11.94 13.52
CA TYR A 174 3.20 -12.53 13.24
C TYR A 174 3.22 -14.07 13.21
N GLU A 175 4.18 -14.70 13.92
CA GLU A 175 4.20 -16.16 14.08
C GLU A 175 2.88 -16.67 14.68
N GLY A 176 2.34 -17.76 14.14
CA GLY A 176 1.04 -18.30 14.52
C GLY A 176 -0.15 -17.76 13.74
N THR A 177 0.05 -16.77 12.87
CA THR A 177 -1.00 -16.29 11.95
C THR A 177 -1.35 -17.36 10.91
N SER A 178 -2.62 -17.44 10.53
CA SER A 178 -3.18 -18.39 9.56
C SER A 178 -2.38 -18.45 8.25
N PRO A 179 -2.34 -19.60 7.56
CA PRO A 179 -1.75 -19.73 6.24
C PRO A 179 -2.53 -18.91 5.20
N THR A 180 -2.00 -18.88 3.96
CA THR A 180 -2.67 -18.24 2.83
C THR A 180 -4.07 -18.78 2.59
N SER A 181 -4.99 -17.87 2.22
CA SER A 181 -6.36 -18.18 1.80
C SER A 181 -6.40 -18.56 0.31
N PRO A 182 -7.34 -19.40 -0.12
CA PRO A 182 -7.61 -19.63 -1.53
C PRO A 182 -8.32 -18.44 -2.22
N TYR A 183 -8.70 -17.41 -1.46
CA TYR A 183 -9.37 -16.20 -1.93
C TYR A 183 -8.40 -15.01 -2.04
N GLY A 184 -8.82 -13.96 -2.74
CA GLY A 184 -8.05 -12.73 -2.99
C GLY A 184 -7.81 -11.81 -1.78
N ILE A 185 -7.87 -12.35 -0.56
CA ILE A 185 -7.69 -11.61 0.71
C ILE A 185 -6.26 -11.69 1.27
N ASN A 186 -5.36 -12.36 0.58
CA ASN A 186 -3.98 -12.50 1.04
C ASN A 186 -3.23 -11.15 0.98
N VAL A 187 -2.26 -11.00 1.85
CA VAL A 187 -1.54 -9.74 2.06
C VAL A 187 -0.06 -9.92 1.71
N PRO A 188 0.50 -9.19 0.75
CA PRO A 188 1.94 -9.09 0.58
C PRO A 188 2.61 -8.46 1.80
N LEU A 189 3.81 -8.91 2.14
CA LEU A 189 4.53 -8.45 3.33
C LEU A 189 4.76 -6.92 3.35
N THR A 190 4.91 -6.29 2.19
CA THR A 190 5.05 -4.83 2.07
C THR A 190 3.84 -4.10 2.62
N TYR A 191 2.63 -4.57 2.33
CA TYR A 191 1.39 -4.03 2.86
C TYR A 191 1.25 -4.30 4.36
N ALA A 192 1.55 -5.52 4.81
CA ALA A 192 1.52 -5.88 6.22
C ALA A 192 2.45 -4.97 7.05
N ARG A 193 3.68 -4.72 6.56
CA ARG A 193 4.63 -3.79 7.18
C ARG A 193 4.09 -2.37 7.27
N ALA A 194 3.48 -1.86 6.20
CA ALA A 194 2.94 -0.51 6.16
C ALA A 194 1.84 -0.30 7.21
N TYR A 195 0.85 -1.19 7.24
CA TYR A 195 -0.30 -1.06 8.15
C TYR A 195 0.06 -1.35 9.61
N THR A 196 0.95 -2.30 9.87
CA THR A 196 1.51 -2.52 11.21
C THR A 196 2.24 -1.27 11.71
N SER A 197 3.13 -0.71 10.89
CA SER A 197 3.87 0.50 11.22
C SER A 197 2.93 1.69 11.43
N PHE A 198 1.87 1.80 10.64
CA PHE A 198 0.82 2.82 10.81
C PHE A 198 0.17 2.71 12.19
N GLY A 199 -0.30 1.53 12.60
CA GLY A 199 -0.91 1.31 13.92
C GLY A 199 0.03 1.70 15.06
N ILE A 200 1.30 1.32 15.00
CA ILE A 200 2.31 1.70 15.98
C ILE A 200 2.50 3.22 16.01
N ARG A 201 2.61 3.85 14.84
CA ARG A 201 2.84 5.29 14.70
C ARG A 201 1.68 6.15 15.21
N CYS A 202 0.47 5.64 15.26
CA CYS A 202 -0.66 6.34 15.88
C CYS A 202 -0.46 6.61 17.37
N ILE A 203 0.34 5.78 18.06
CA ILE A 203 0.59 5.88 19.50
C ILE A 203 2.01 6.34 19.80
N VAL A 204 3.00 5.82 19.06
CA VAL A 204 4.42 5.99 19.36
C VAL A 204 5.06 6.97 18.38
N GLY A 205 5.62 8.07 18.89
CA GLY A 205 6.30 9.10 18.10
C GLY A 205 5.39 9.73 17.02
N HIS A 206 4.12 9.98 17.34
CA HIS A 206 3.12 10.53 16.40
C HIS A 206 3.50 11.91 15.86
N ASP A 207 4.29 12.67 16.60
CA ASP A 207 4.82 14.00 16.26
C ASP A 207 6.11 13.97 15.43
N VAL A 208 6.75 12.79 15.29
CA VAL A 208 7.95 12.63 14.44
C VAL A 208 7.53 12.57 12.97
N PRO A 209 8.12 13.37 12.06
CA PRO A 209 7.78 13.33 10.64
C PRO A 209 7.92 11.92 10.03
N ASN A 210 6.95 11.52 9.20
CA ASN A 210 6.95 10.22 8.54
C ASN A 210 8.00 10.19 7.42
N ASN A 211 9.06 9.40 7.61
CA ASN A 211 10.11 9.15 6.62
C ASN A 211 10.86 7.85 6.95
N ALA A 212 11.83 7.49 6.11
CA ALA A 212 12.62 6.28 6.30
C ALA A 212 13.29 6.20 7.69
N GLY A 213 13.72 7.34 8.26
CA GLY A 213 14.32 7.39 9.58
C GLY A 213 13.36 7.03 10.70
N SER A 214 12.13 7.59 10.68
CA SER A 214 11.12 7.31 11.70
C SER A 214 10.56 5.88 11.63
N LEU A 215 10.62 5.24 10.47
CA LEU A 215 10.17 3.85 10.29
C LEU A 215 11.27 2.82 10.58
N GLN A 216 12.54 3.20 10.50
CA GLN A 216 13.67 2.28 10.67
C GLN A 216 13.70 1.55 12.04
N PRO A 217 13.28 2.14 13.16
CA PRO A 217 13.22 1.45 14.46
C PRO A 217 12.06 0.47 14.59
N ILE A 218 11.17 0.37 13.58
CA ILE A 218 10.03 -0.57 13.57
C ILE A 218 10.35 -1.69 12.61
N GLU A 219 10.45 -2.90 13.13
CA GLU A 219 10.68 -4.13 12.36
C GLU A 219 9.41 -4.98 12.36
N VAL A 220 9.01 -5.48 11.20
CA VAL A 220 7.80 -6.30 11.05
C VAL A 220 8.13 -7.55 10.27
N ASN A 221 7.87 -8.70 10.87
CA ASN A 221 8.11 -10.03 10.35
C ASN A 221 6.81 -10.83 10.29
N ALA A 222 6.66 -11.64 9.25
CA ALA A 222 5.58 -12.63 9.14
C ALA A 222 6.13 -13.88 8.46
N PRO A 223 5.70 -15.10 8.88
CA PRO A 223 6.15 -16.34 8.28
C PRO A 223 5.84 -16.38 6.78
N ALA A 224 6.77 -16.87 5.99
CA ALA A 224 6.54 -17.09 4.56
C ALA A 224 5.40 -18.10 4.35
N GLY A 225 4.45 -17.76 3.50
CA GLY A 225 3.24 -18.58 3.28
C GLY A 225 2.13 -18.38 4.29
N SER A 226 2.29 -17.46 5.25
CA SER A 226 1.15 -16.96 6.02
C SER A 226 0.32 -15.99 5.19
N ILE A 227 -0.93 -15.74 5.59
CA ILE A 227 -1.81 -14.78 4.92
C ILE A 227 -1.23 -13.36 4.88
N LEU A 228 -0.30 -13.00 5.80
CA LEU A 228 0.37 -11.71 5.91
C LEU A 228 1.71 -11.64 5.16
N ASN A 229 2.16 -12.75 4.59
CA ASN A 229 3.37 -12.84 3.76
C ASN A 229 3.13 -13.84 2.64
N ALA A 230 2.08 -13.58 1.87
CA ALA A 230 1.65 -14.43 0.78
C ALA A 230 2.64 -14.36 -0.39
N PRO A 231 3.16 -15.50 -0.86
CA PRO A 231 4.02 -15.55 -2.02
C PRO A 231 3.21 -15.47 -3.33
N ARG A 232 3.84 -15.09 -4.42
CA ARG A 232 3.28 -15.27 -5.76
C ARG A 232 3.10 -16.79 -6.04
N PRO A 233 1.98 -17.24 -6.64
CA PRO A 233 0.93 -16.47 -7.30
C PRO A 233 -0.36 -16.27 -6.47
N CYS A 234 -0.30 -16.23 -5.14
CA CYS A 234 -1.49 -16.03 -4.31
C CYS A 234 -2.30 -14.83 -4.79
N ALA A 235 -3.63 -14.97 -4.72
CA ALA A 235 -4.55 -13.89 -5.00
C ALA A 235 -4.52 -12.84 -3.88
N VAL A 236 -4.45 -11.56 -4.25
CA VAL A 236 -4.24 -10.41 -3.31
C VAL A 236 -5.17 -9.23 -3.59
N ASN A 237 -6.17 -9.44 -4.43
CA ASN A 237 -7.03 -8.40 -5.00
C ASN A 237 -7.62 -7.47 -3.94
N VAL A 238 -8.21 -8.05 -2.89
CA VAL A 238 -8.81 -7.32 -1.78
C VAL A 238 -8.02 -7.50 -0.47
N ARG A 239 -6.65 -7.40 -0.58
CA ARG A 239 -5.74 -7.53 0.59
C ARG A 239 -6.11 -6.67 1.79
N HIS A 240 -6.87 -5.59 1.57
CA HIS A 240 -7.29 -4.68 2.62
C HIS A 240 -8.28 -5.33 3.60
N VAL A 241 -9.05 -6.35 3.19
CA VAL A 241 -9.97 -7.08 4.08
C VAL A 241 -9.25 -7.61 5.32
N ILE A 242 -8.05 -8.15 5.13
CA ILE A 242 -7.20 -8.61 6.25
C ILE A 242 -6.26 -7.49 6.73
N GLY A 243 -5.67 -6.75 5.79
CA GLY A 243 -4.65 -5.76 6.12
C GLY A 243 -5.13 -4.61 6.98
N GLN A 244 -6.41 -4.21 6.87
CA GLN A 244 -7.02 -3.17 7.71
C GLN A 244 -7.15 -3.58 9.20
N MET A 245 -7.07 -4.88 9.50
CA MET A 245 -7.13 -5.38 10.88
C MET A 245 -5.77 -5.27 11.60
N LEU A 246 -4.66 -5.10 10.87
CA LEU A 246 -3.32 -5.09 11.46
C LEU A 246 -3.07 -3.96 12.46
N PRO A 247 -3.56 -2.72 12.26
CA PRO A 247 -3.50 -1.69 13.29
C PRO A 247 -4.14 -2.15 14.60
N ASP A 248 -5.34 -2.75 14.57
CA ASP A 248 -6.03 -3.18 15.80
C ASP A 248 -5.29 -4.33 16.48
N VAL A 249 -4.75 -5.27 15.73
CA VAL A 249 -3.93 -6.37 16.30
C VAL A 249 -2.74 -5.83 17.09
N VAL A 250 -1.98 -4.86 16.52
CA VAL A 250 -0.83 -4.28 17.21
C VAL A 250 -1.21 -3.29 18.30
N LEU A 251 -2.31 -2.57 18.14
CA LEU A 251 -2.89 -1.71 19.18
C LEU A 251 -3.30 -2.54 20.40
N GLY A 252 -3.83 -3.77 20.20
CA GLY A 252 -4.09 -4.70 21.29
C GLY A 252 -2.83 -5.11 22.06
N CYS A 253 -1.68 -5.25 21.38
CA CYS A 253 -0.37 -5.45 22.04
C CYS A 253 0.06 -4.19 22.81
N LEU A 254 -0.03 -3.02 22.18
CA LEU A 254 0.34 -1.73 22.79
C LEU A 254 -0.55 -1.38 23.98
N GLY A 255 -1.85 -1.71 23.94
CA GLY A 255 -2.77 -1.51 25.06
C GLY A 255 -2.35 -2.26 26.34
N LYS A 256 -1.64 -3.38 26.19
CA LYS A 256 -1.05 -4.11 27.32
C LYS A 256 0.25 -3.48 27.82
N ALA A 257 1.00 -2.84 26.92
CA ALA A 257 2.24 -2.13 27.27
C ALA A 257 1.95 -0.77 27.93
N VAL A 258 0.99 -0.01 27.39
CA VAL A 258 0.63 1.35 27.82
C VAL A 258 -0.87 1.49 28.04
N PRO A 259 -1.42 0.91 29.13
CA PRO A 259 -2.86 0.93 29.41
C PRO A 259 -3.42 2.35 29.44
N GLY A 260 -4.56 2.56 28.82
CA GLY A 260 -5.26 3.85 28.78
C GLY A 260 -4.74 4.84 27.73
N GLN A 261 -3.70 4.49 26.96
CA GLN A 261 -3.17 5.33 25.86
C GLN A 261 -3.62 4.86 24.46
N VAL A 262 -4.22 3.68 24.40
CA VAL A 262 -4.70 3.10 23.14
C VAL A 262 -6.21 3.25 23.08
N PRO A 263 -6.79 3.70 21.96
CA PRO A 263 -8.25 3.77 21.80
C PRO A 263 -8.89 2.39 21.81
N ALA A 264 -10.19 2.32 22.01
CA ALA A 264 -10.96 1.09 21.82
C ALA A 264 -10.93 0.67 20.33
N GLU A 265 -11.09 -0.62 20.10
CA GLU A 265 -11.19 -1.17 18.74
C GLU A 265 -12.40 -0.56 18.00
N GLY A 266 -12.19 -0.25 16.73
CA GLY A 266 -13.26 0.12 15.80
C GLY A 266 -13.72 -1.09 14.97
N SER A 267 -14.57 -0.84 13.96
CA SER A 267 -14.99 -1.90 13.04
C SER A 267 -13.87 -2.36 12.11
N SER A 268 -12.85 -1.54 11.91
CA SER A 268 -11.69 -1.72 11.00
C SER A 268 -12.07 -2.21 9.60
N SER A 269 -13.33 -2.09 9.21
CA SER A 269 -13.82 -2.52 7.91
C SER A 269 -13.77 -1.38 6.91
N LEU A 270 -13.28 -1.69 5.71
CA LEU A 270 -13.32 -0.80 4.55
C LEU A 270 -14.14 -1.49 3.46
N TRP A 271 -15.26 -0.88 3.10
CA TRP A 271 -16.11 -1.37 2.04
C TRP A 271 -15.74 -0.74 0.72
N ASN A 272 -15.40 -1.58 -0.25
CA ASN A 272 -15.05 -1.15 -1.61
C ASN A 272 -15.94 -1.86 -2.64
N PRO A 273 -17.27 -1.59 -2.67
CA PRO A 273 -18.12 -2.20 -3.68
C PRO A 273 -17.70 -1.70 -5.07
N MET A 274 -17.46 -2.65 -5.95
CA MET A 274 -17.19 -2.39 -7.36
C MET A 274 -18.39 -2.80 -8.19
N LEU A 275 -18.90 -1.89 -8.97
CA LEU A 275 -19.98 -2.12 -9.91
C LEU A 275 -19.40 -2.09 -11.31
N SER A 276 -19.63 -3.15 -12.08
CA SER A 276 -19.25 -3.22 -13.49
C SER A 276 -20.37 -3.79 -14.32
N GLY A 277 -20.42 -3.44 -15.58
CA GLY A 277 -21.44 -3.90 -16.48
C GLY A 277 -21.35 -3.22 -17.85
N SER A 278 -22.46 -3.19 -18.55
CA SER A 278 -22.58 -2.47 -19.82
C SER A 278 -23.84 -1.62 -19.81
N HIS A 279 -23.71 -0.35 -20.19
CA HIS A 279 -24.86 0.51 -20.42
C HIS A 279 -25.72 -0.03 -21.56
N GLY A 280 -27.04 0.16 -21.47
CA GLY A 280 -27.99 -0.32 -22.47
C GLY A 280 -28.39 -1.78 -22.32
N VAL A 281 -28.03 -2.46 -21.22
CA VAL A 281 -28.49 -3.82 -20.93
C VAL A 281 -29.39 -3.82 -19.69
N ILE A 282 -30.64 -4.24 -19.84
CA ILE A 282 -31.59 -4.41 -18.72
C ILE A 282 -32.21 -5.81 -18.83
N GLY A 283 -32.11 -6.60 -17.78
CA GLY A 283 -32.69 -7.93 -17.72
C GLY A 283 -32.18 -8.90 -18.81
N GLY A 284 -30.93 -8.73 -19.25
CA GLY A 284 -30.32 -9.52 -20.33
C GLY A 284 -30.71 -9.08 -21.75
N LEU A 285 -31.52 -8.01 -21.90
CA LEU A 285 -31.88 -7.43 -23.20
C LEU A 285 -31.04 -6.19 -23.46
N SER A 286 -30.42 -6.13 -24.63
CA SER A 286 -29.63 -4.98 -25.09
C SER A 286 -30.48 -3.90 -25.67
N TYR A 287 -30.32 -2.65 -25.20
CA TYR A 287 -30.98 -1.45 -25.75
C TYR A 287 -29.91 -0.49 -26.29
N GLY A 288 -29.53 -0.63 -27.54
CA GLY A 288 -28.49 0.17 -28.18
C GLY A 288 -27.10 -0.45 -28.12
N GLU A 289 -26.06 0.32 -28.41
CA GLU A 289 -24.65 -0.12 -28.27
C GLU A 289 -24.31 -0.28 -26.80
N ALA A 290 -23.83 -1.49 -26.46
CA ALA A 290 -23.42 -1.81 -25.10
C ALA A 290 -22.06 -1.16 -24.80
N THR A 291 -22.03 -0.15 -23.95
CA THR A 291 -20.78 0.50 -23.49
C THR A 291 -20.41 -0.07 -22.12
N PRO A 292 -19.24 -0.71 -21.98
CA PRO A 292 -18.80 -1.24 -20.69
C PRO A 292 -18.54 -0.10 -19.69
N PHE A 293 -18.74 -0.37 -18.42
CA PHE A 293 -18.39 0.53 -17.33
C PHE A 293 -17.84 -0.22 -16.10
N ALA A 294 -17.04 0.48 -15.29
CA ALA A 294 -16.63 0.05 -13.98
C ALA A 294 -16.63 1.25 -13.01
N VAL A 295 -17.15 1.05 -11.81
CA VAL A 295 -17.20 2.07 -10.75
C VAL A 295 -16.81 1.43 -9.43
N THR A 296 -15.86 2.02 -8.72
CA THR A 296 -15.49 1.63 -7.36
C THR A 296 -15.98 2.68 -6.37
N ILE A 297 -16.69 2.23 -5.33
CA ILE A 297 -17.17 3.07 -4.25
C ILE A 297 -16.39 2.72 -2.99
N PHE A 298 -15.71 3.71 -2.39
CA PHE A 298 -14.99 3.53 -1.14
C PHE A 298 -15.86 4.03 0.02
N HIS A 299 -16.05 3.18 1.02
CA HIS A 299 -16.78 3.52 2.23
C HIS A 299 -16.07 2.94 3.45
N SER A 300 -15.65 3.80 4.39
CA SER A 300 -15.17 3.35 5.68
C SER A 300 -16.36 2.92 6.54
N GLY A 301 -16.30 1.73 7.14
CA GLY A 301 -17.26 1.30 8.13
C GLY A 301 -17.27 2.29 9.30
N GLY A 302 -18.42 2.81 9.66
CA GLY A 302 -18.58 3.57 10.89
C GLY A 302 -18.38 2.68 12.12
N ALA A 303 -17.85 3.27 13.20
CA ALA A 303 -17.83 2.64 14.51
C ALA A 303 -19.26 2.52 15.07
#